data_e008e0a1bee459b4cdcbf350dcf47a4d
#
_entry.id   e008e0a1bee459b4cdcbf350dcf47a4d
#
_cell.length_a   1.000
_cell.length_b   1.000
_cell.length_c   1.000
_cell.angle_alpha   90.00
_cell.angle_beta   90.00
_cell.angle_gamma   90.00
#
_symmetry.space_group_name_H-M   'P 1'
#
loop_
_entity.id
_entity.type
_entity.pdbx_description
1 polymer ?
#
loop_
_entity_poly.entity_id
_entity_poly.type
_entity_poly.pdbx_seq_one_letter_code
_entity_poly.pdbx_strand_id
1 'polypeptide(L)'
;MHWIIQKTINFFKKTPENPTALLVEKQDSLASEVPVSLVYNGIAHTVMMCSPQDLEDFALGFSLAEGIIEKKADIYGIDVVEVCNGIEVQIELSSRQFVALKDHRRTLTGRTGCGICGTEQISQVYKKLPKLDRTFQFNLNLLDGCLEQLQANQELGKETGATHAAAFFDLSGNLLAIREDVGRHVSLDKLIGWHAKQNQPQGFVLVSSRASYEMVQKSVACGIELLVAISAATDLAVNMAEQHNLSLIGFARPGKANIYSGKERLVLA
;
A
#
# COMPACT_ATOMS: atom_id res chain seq x y z
N MET A 1 -18.90 9.78 -2.44
CA MET A 1 -18.23 10.36 -1.25
C MET A 1 -17.11 11.29 -1.71
N HIS A 2 -16.88 12.43 -1.03
CA HIS A 2 -15.80 13.35 -1.41
C HIS A 2 -14.46 12.90 -0.81
N TRP A 3 -13.39 12.96 -1.59
CA TRP A 3 -12.04 12.54 -1.17
C TRP A 3 -11.29 13.63 -0.41
N ILE A 4 -11.68 14.88 -0.65
CA ILE A 4 -11.13 16.08 -0.02
C ILE A 4 -12.28 16.85 0.61
N ILE A 5 -12.08 17.27 1.85
CA ILE A 5 -13.04 18.04 2.63
C ILE A 5 -12.42 19.39 2.93
N GLN A 6 -13.12 20.47 2.57
CA GLN A 6 -12.73 21.83 2.90
C GLN A 6 -13.19 22.16 4.32
N LYS A 7 -12.29 22.66 5.16
CA LYS A 7 -12.60 23.15 6.50
C LYS A 7 -11.99 24.50 6.77
N THR A 8 -12.73 25.35 7.48
CA THR A 8 -12.19 26.56 8.07
C THR A 8 -11.36 26.19 9.30
N ILE A 9 -10.11 26.61 9.31
CA ILE A 9 -9.16 26.36 10.41
C ILE A 9 -8.58 27.68 10.93
N ASN A 10 -8.07 27.67 12.16
CA ASN A 10 -7.26 28.74 12.71
C ASN A 10 -5.79 28.49 12.39
N PHE A 11 -5.21 29.32 11.55
CA PHE A 11 -3.82 29.24 11.14
C PHE A 11 -2.94 30.12 11.99
N PHE A 12 -1.97 29.52 12.68
CA PHE A 12 -0.96 30.23 13.42
C PHE A 12 0.14 30.76 12.49
N LYS A 13 0.38 32.07 12.52
CA LYS A 13 1.45 32.70 11.74
C LYS A 13 2.33 33.56 12.63
N LYS A 14 3.65 33.35 12.55
CA LYS A 14 4.68 34.21 13.11
C LYS A 14 5.75 34.41 12.05
N THR A 15 6.13 35.66 11.82
CA THR A 15 7.20 36.01 10.86
C THR A 15 8.35 36.70 11.60
N PRO A 16 9.59 36.66 11.08
CA PRO A 16 10.72 37.41 11.68
C PRO A 16 10.45 38.91 11.82
N GLU A 17 9.67 39.45 10.89
CA GLU A 17 9.32 40.87 10.86
C GLU A 17 8.18 41.25 11.81
N ASN A 18 7.33 40.26 12.16
CA ASN A 18 6.26 40.43 13.15
C ASN A 18 6.31 39.33 14.17
N PRO A 19 7.04 39.51 15.30
CA PRO A 19 7.19 38.51 16.34
C PRO A 19 5.91 38.24 17.14
N THR A 20 4.87 39.05 16.98
CA THR A 20 3.57 38.85 17.60
C THR A 20 2.84 37.76 16.83
N ALA A 21 2.48 36.67 17.52
CA ALA A 21 1.72 35.59 16.93
C ALA A 21 0.32 36.03 16.53
N LEU A 22 -0.09 35.69 15.32
CA LEU A 22 -1.44 35.95 14.80
C LEU A 22 -2.16 34.60 14.57
N LEU A 23 -3.45 34.58 14.93
CA LEU A 23 -4.38 33.53 14.48
C LEU A 23 -5.23 34.12 13.37
N VAL A 24 -5.22 33.45 12.22
CA VAL A 24 -5.97 33.87 11.03
C VAL A 24 -6.81 32.68 10.57
N GLU A 25 -8.08 32.93 10.31
CA GLU A 25 -8.93 31.91 9.67
C GLU A 25 -8.53 31.72 8.21
N LYS A 26 -8.39 30.47 7.79
CA LYS A 26 -8.20 30.08 6.38
C LYS A 26 -8.97 28.81 6.06
N GLN A 27 -9.26 28.60 4.77
CA GLN A 27 -9.72 27.31 4.26
C GLN A 27 -8.52 26.36 4.13
N ASP A 28 -8.73 25.10 4.51
CA ASP A 28 -7.74 24.05 4.38
C ASP A 28 -8.36 22.79 3.79
N SER A 29 -7.59 22.07 2.96
CA SER A 29 -8.00 20.83 2.30
C SER A 29 -7.56 19.64 3.16
N LEU A 30 -8.51 18.84 3.62
CA LEU A 30 -8.25 17.67 4.43
C LEU A 30 -8.57 16.39 3.64
N ALA A 31 -7.70 15.38 3.71
CA ALA A 31 -7.99 14.07 3.15
C ALA A 31 -9.16 13.42 3.90
N SER A 32 -10.10 12.86 3.14
CA SER A 32 -11.19 12.10 3.73
C SER A 32 -10.66 10.74 4.21
N GLU A 33 -10.98 10.41 5.46
CA GLU A 33 -10.64 9.15 6.10
C GLU A 33 -11.91 8.50 6.64
N VAL A 34 -12.21 7.28 6.22
CA VAL A 34 -13.43 6.57 6.60
C VAL A 34 -13.12 5.14 7.02
N PRO A 35 -13.89 4.55 7.96
CA PRO A 35 -13.78 3.14 8.27
C PRO A 35 -14.33 2.30 7.11
N VAL A 36 -13.51 1.39 6.61
CA VAL A 36 -13.83 0.45 5.54
C VAL A 36 -13.76 -0.96 6.07
N SER A 37 -14.89 -1.67 6.04
CA SER A 37 -15.00 -3.08 6.45
C SER A 37 -14.86 -3.99 5.22
N LEU A 38 -13.93 -4.94 5.25
CA LEU A 38 -13.88 -6.02 4.28
C LEU A 38 -14.75 -7.19 4.77
N VAL A 39 -15.77 -7.52 3.97
CA VAL A 39 -16.78 -8.54 4.32
C VAL A 39 -16.71 -9.66 3.29
N TYR A 40 -16.29 -10.86 3.71
CA TYR A 40 -16.17 -12.03 2.83
C TYR A 40 -17.36 -12.96 3.01
N ASN A 41 -18.16 -13.16 1.95
CA ASN A 41 -19.37 -13.98 1.94
C ASN A 41 -20.28 -13.70 3.15
N GLY A 42 -20.51 -12.41 3.45
CA GLY A 42 -21.35 -11.95 4.55
C GLY A 42 -20.70 -11.98 5.95
N ILE A 43 -19.40 -12.30 6.06
CA ILE A 43 -18.67 -12.31 7.34
C ILE A 43 -17.63 -11.18 7.35
N ALA A 44 -17.82 -10.21 8.24
CA ALA A 44 -16.84 -9.14 8.44
C ALA A 44 -15.47 -9.71 8.87
N HIS A 45 -14.41 -9.30 8.19
CA HIS A 45 -13.05 -9.81 8.43
C HIS A 45 -12.18 -8.78 9.17
N THR A 46 -12.10 -7.58 8.65
CA THR A 46 -11.33 -6.48 9.24
C THR A 46 -11.95 -5.13 8.91
N VAL A 47 -11.66 -4.14 9.73
CA VAL A 47 -12.00 -2.73 9.46
C VAL A 47 -10.71 -1.94 9.41
N MET A 48 -10.53 -1.13 8.38
CA MET A 48 -9.35 -0.27 8.20
C MET A 48 -9.78 1.15 7.91
N MET A 49 -9.01 2.11 8.41
CA MET A 49 -9.19 3.52 8.06
C MET A 49 -8.55 3.76 6.69
N CYS A 50 -9.34 4.22 5.73
CA CYS A 50 -8.92 4.36 4.33
C CYS A 50 -9.42 5.69 3.74
N SER A 51 -8.75 6.16 2.69
CA SER A 51 -9.36 7.11 1.75
C SER A 51 -10.40 6.38 0.90
N PRO A 52 -11.63 6.94 0.70
CA PRO A 52 -12.79 6.22 0.14
C PRO A 52 -12.75 6.02 -1.39
N GLN A 53 -11.58 5.88 -1.98
CA GLN A 53 -11.37 5.66 -3.41
C GLN A 53 -10.67 4.32 -3.66
N ASP A 54 -10.82 3.76 -4.87
CA ASP A 54 -10.17 2.51 -5.31
C ASP A 54 -10.41 1.31 -4.36
N LEU A 55 -11.59 1.22 -3.75
CA LEU A 55 -11.89 0.23 -2.71
C LEU A 55 -12.02 -1.20 -3.26
N GLU A 56 -12.40 -1.36 -4.53
CA GLU A 56 -12.35 -2.67 -5.20
C GLU A 56 -10.91 -3.15 -5.41
N ASP A 57 -10.01 -2.22 -5.78
CA ASP A 57 -8.58 -2.52 -5.87
C ASP A 57 -8.03 -2.88 -4.49
N PHE A 58 -8.41 -2.11 -3.45
CA PHE A 58 -8.05 -2.42 -2.07
C PHE A 58 -8.46 -3.83 -1.66
N ALA A 59 -9.71 -4.21 -1.90
CA ALA A 59 -10.24 -5.52 -1.52
C ALA A 59 -9.50 -6.66 -2.21
N LEU A 60 -9.23 -6.54 -3.52
CA LEU A 60 -8.50 -7.54 -4.29
C LEU A 60 -7.04 -7.65 -3.82
N GLY A 61 -6.35 -6.50 -3.70
CA GLY A 61 -4.94 -6.48 -3.32
C GLY A 61 -4.70 -6.94 -1.89
N PHE A 62 -5.53 -6.52 -0.94
CA PHE A 62 -5.51 -7.01 0.43
C PHE A 62 -5.70 -8.53 0.47
N SER A 63 -6.70 -9.05 -0.26
CA SER A 63 -6.99 -10.49 -0.27
C SER A 63 -5.82 -11.32 -0.80
N LEU A 64 -5.10 -10.82 -1.83
CA LEU A 64 -3.89 -11.45 -2.37
C LEU A 64 -2.71 -11.35 -1.41
N ALA A 65 -2.42 -10.14 -0.91
CA ALA A 65 -1.28 -9.88 -0.04
C ALA A 65 -1.39 -10.58 1.32
N GLU A 66 -2.61 -10.75 1.83
CA GLU A 66 -2.88 -11.50 3.06
C GLU A 66 -2.96 -13.03 2.84
N GLY A 67 -3.00 -13.49 1.58
CA GLY A 67 -3.10 -14.91 1.24
C GLY A 67 -4.50 -15.49 1.48
N ILE A 68 -5.53 -14.64 1.51
CA ILE A 68 -6.94 -15.07 1.59
C ILE A 68 -7.34 -15.74 0.28
N ILE A 69 -6.77 -15.29 -0.83
CA ILE A 69 -6.93 -15.85 -2.16
C ILE A 69 -5.55 -16.10 -2.80
N GLU A 70 -5.49 -17.05 -3.73
CA GLU A 70 -4.28 -17.35 -4.50
C GLU A 70 -4.23 -16.57 -5.81
N LYS A 71 -5.39 -16.26 -6.39
CA LYS A 71 -5.53 -15.58 -7.67
C LYS A 71 -6.83 -14.78 -7.75
N LYS A 72 -6.87 -13.78 -8.62
CA LYS A 72 -8.05 -12.95 -8.87
C LYS A 72 -9.35 -13.76 -9.12
N ALA A 73 -9.25 -14.87 -9.85
CA ALA A 73 -10.39 -15.73 -10.15
C ALA A 73 -11.04 -16.42 -8.93
N ASP A 74 -10.42 -16.35 -7.76
CA ASP A 74 -11.01 -16.84 -6.50
C ASP A 74 -12.07 -15.87 -5.94
N ILE A 75 -12.17 -14.65 -6.46
CA ILE A 75 -13.20 -13.66 -6.18
C ILE A 75 -14.20 -13.65 -7.34
N TYR A 76 -15.48 -13.82 -7.04
CA TYR A 76 -16.58 -13.81 -8.00
C TYR A 76 -17.23 -12.43 -8.14
N GLY A 77 -17.22 -11.63 -7.09
CA GLY A 77 -17.77 -10.27 -7.08
C GLY A 77 -17.18 -9.42 -5.96
N ILE A 78 -17.14 -8.12 -6.19
CA ILE A 78 -16.80 -7.10 -5.19
C ILE A 78 -17.81 -5.98 -5.32
N ASP A 79 -18.58 -5.71 -4.25
CA ASP A 79 -19.54 -4.62 -4.18
C ASP A 79 -19.15 -3.65 -3.07
N VAL A 80 -19.13 -2.36 -3.40
CA VAL A 80 -18.83 -1.29 -2.45
C VAL A 80 -20.15 -0.66 -1.99
N VAL A 81 -20.48 -0.78 -0.72
CA VAL A 81 -21.74 -0.35 -0.14
C VAL A 81 -21.52 0.70 0.94
N GLU A 82 -22.07 1.89 0.77
CA GLU A 82 -22.08 2.90 1.83
C GLU A 82 -23.04 2.49 2.95
N VAL A 83 -22.59 2.55 4.19
CA VAL A 83 -23.38 2.26 5.39
C VAL A 83 -23.36 3.46 6.34
N CYS A 84 -24.15 3.42 7.41
CA CYS A 84 -24.40 4.57 8.29
C CYS A 84 -23.13 5.29 8.77
N ASN A 85 -22.04 4.56 9.07
CA ASN A 85 -20.80 5.14 9.63
C ASN A 85 -19.54 4.68 8.91
N GLY A 86 -19.62 4.36 7.62
CA GLY A 86 -18.46 3.91 6.85
C GLY A 86 -18.84 3.23 5.55
N ILE A 87 -17.99 2.35 5.09
CA ILE A 87 -18.17 1.60 3.86
C ILE A 87 -17.96 0.10 4.14
N GLU A 88 -18.84 -0.72 3.59
CA GLU A 88 -18.61 -2.16 3.50
C GLU A 88 -18.19 -2.51 2.08
N VAL A 89 -17.06 -3.21 1.95
CA VAL A 89 -16.65 -3.85 0.70
C VAL A 89 -17.01 -5.32 0.82
N GLN A 90 -18.09 -5.71 0.14
CA GLN A 90 -18.62 -7.06 0.14
C GLN A 90 -17.93 -7.88 -0.94
N ILE A 91 -17.27 -8.96 -0.56
CA ILE A 91 -16.41 -9.77 -1.40
C ILE A 91 -16.99 -11.18 -1.47
N GLU A 92 -17.34 -11.63 -2.66
CA GLU A 92 -17.81 -12.99 -2.87
C GLU A 92 -16.62 -13.90 -3.25
N LEU A 93 -16.24 -14.77 -2.32
CA LEU A 93 -15.17 -15.76 -2.51
C LEU A 93 -15.71 -17.07 -3.07
N SER A 94 -14.83 -17.78 -3.79
CA SER A 94 -15.05 -19.20 -4.09
C SER A 94 -15.25 -19.99 -2.81
N SER A 95 -16.07 -21.05 -2.88
CA SER A 95 -16.39 -21.89 -1.70
C SER A 95 -15.12 -22.46 -1.04
N ARG A 96 -14.12 -22.84 -1.83
CA ARG A 96 -12.83 -23.35 -1.34
C ARG A 96 -12.11 -22.33 -0.47
N GLN A 97 -11.97 -21.10 -0.96
CA GLN A 97 -11.26 -20.03 -0.25
C GLN A 97 -12.03 -19.58 0.99
N PHE A 98 -13.36 -19.58 0.91
CA PHE A 98 -14.18 -19.22 2.06
C PHE A 98 -14.08 -20.25 3.21
N VAL A 99 -14.03 -21.55 2.89
CA VAL A 99 -13.78 -22.58 3.91
C VAL A 99 -12.40 -22.40 4.54
N ALA A 100 -11.35 -22.20 3.73
CA ALA A 100 -10.00 -21.97 4.23
C ALA A 100 -9.93 -20.73 5.14
N LEU A 101 -10.59 -19.62 4.77
CA LEU A 101 -10.67 -18.42 5.59
C LEU A 101 -11.37 -18.66 6.93
N LYS A 102 -12.47 -19.43 6.94
CA LYS A 102 -13.16 -19.82 8.20
C LYS A 102 -12.28 -20.64 9.12
N ASP A 103 -11.56 -21.60 8.58
CA ASP A 103 -10.68 -22.46 9.37
C ASP A 103 -9.50 -21.67 9.95
N HIS A 104 -8.93 -20.73 9.16
CA HIS A 104 -7.92 -19.82 9.65
C HIS A 104 -8.46 -18.91 10.78
N ARG A 105 -9.67 -18.39 10.65
CA ARG A 105 -10.34 -17.60 11.70
C ARG A 105 -10.65 -18.41 12.96
N ARG A 106 -11.06 -19.66 12.85
CA ARG A 106 -11.31 -20.53 14.02
C ARG A 106 -10.05 -20.76 14.84
N THR A 107 -8.91 -20.87 14.19
CA THR A 107 -7.61 -20.95 14.89
C THR A 107 -7.25 -19.64 15.60
N LEU A 108 -7.78 -18.51 15.15
CA LEU A 108 -7.60 -17.18 15.77
C LEU A 108 -8.64 -16.87 16.85
N THR A 109 -9.92 -17.25 16.66
CA THR A 109 -11.05 -16.92 17.57
C THR A 109 -11.13 -17.76 18.84
N GLY A 110 -10.35 -18.81 18.98
CA GLY A 110 -10.18 -19.46 20.28
C GLY A 110 -9.50 -18.58 21.35
N ARG A 111 -9.18 -17.31 21.00
CA ARG A 111 -8.38 -16.39 21.81
C ARG A 111 -8.91 -14.97 21.64
N THR A 112 -9.38 -14.40 22.73
CA THR A 112 -9.96 -13.04 22.78
C THR A 112 -8.90 -11.97 22.56
N GLY A 113 -9.02 -11.15 21.50
CA GLY A 113 -8.15 -9.99 21.28
C GLY A 113 -8.44 -9.26 19.99
N CYS A 114 -8.41 -7.95 20.03
CA CYS A 114 -8.65 -7.01 18.94
C CYS A 114 -7.72 -7.27 17.75
N GLY A 115 -8.28 -7.55 16.56
CA GLY A 115 -7.61 -8.09 15.36
C GLY A 115 -6.71 -7.15 14.54
N ILE A 116 -6.16 -6.05 15.07
CA ILE A 116 -5.32 -5.11 14.29
C ILE A 116 -3.92 -4.92 14.91
N CYS A 117 -3.75 -5.13 16.20
CA CYS A 117 -2.46 -4.96 16.87
C CYS A 117 -2.04 -6.22 17.64
N GLY A 118 -2.26 -7.40 17.08
CA GLY A 118 -1.86 -8.56 17.81
C GLY A 118 -2.08 -9.86 17.07
N THR A 119 -1.14 -10.25 16.23
CA THR A 119 -0.86 -11.66 16.07
C THR A 119 -0.40 -12.15 17.43
N GLU A 120 -1.23 -12.96 18.13
CA GLU A 120 -0.92 -13.47 19.47
C GLU A 120 0.32 -14.38 19.52
N GLN A 121 0.85 -14.78 18.35
CA GLN A 121 2.06 -15.57 18.22
C GLN A 121 3.02 -14.92 17.23
N ILE A 122 4.25 -14.73 17.65
CA ILE A 122 5.37 -14.24 16.80
C ILE A 122 5.48 -15.07 15.50
N SER A 123 5.19 -16.38 15.55
CA SER A 123 5.19 -17.25 14.39
C SER A 123 4.19 -16.91 13.30
N GLN A 124 3.13 -16.18 13.60
CA GLN A 124 2.12 -15.73 12.64
C GLN A 124 2.56 -14.47 11.86
N VAL A 125 3.53 -13.75 12.38
CA VAL A 125 4.14 -12.61 11.68
C VAL A 125 4.91 -13.08 10.45
N TYR A 126 5.53 -14.26 10.52
CA TYR A 126 6.35 -14.80 9.44
C TYR A 126 5.53 -15.72 8.53
N LYS A 127 4.97 -15.17 7.47
CA LYS A 127 4.27 -15.95 6.43
C LYS A 127 5.28 -16.77 5.62
N LYS A 128 4.88 -17.95 5.18
CA LYS A 128 5.65 -18.70 4.18
C LYS A 128 5.48 -18.01 2.82
N LEU A 129 6.52 -17.39 2.35
CA LEU A 129 6.54 -16.67 1.08
C LEU A 129 7.45 -17.37 0.07
N PRO A 130 7.18 -17.25 -1.24
CA PRO A 130 8.05 -17.78 -2.28
C PRO A 130 9.38 -16.99 -2.33
N LYS A 131 10.41 -17.59 -2.92
CA LYS A 131 11.53 -16.80 -3.45
C LYS A 131 11.12 -16.26 -4.81
N LEU A 132 11.37 -14.98 -5.02
CA LEU A 132 11.12 -14.32 -6.30
C LEU A 132 12.19 -14.72 -7.33
N ASP A 133 11.77 -14.86 -8.56
CA ASP A 133 12.65 -15.02 -9.70
C ASP A 133 13.34 -13.67 -10.03
N ARG A 134 14.30 -13.70 -10.94
CA ARG A 134 14.93 -12.49 -11.50
C ARG A 134 14.56 -12.41 -12.97
N THR A 135 13.38 -11.88 -13.26
CA THR A 135 12.82 -11.92 -14.62
C THR A 135 13.21 -10.72 -15.46
N PHE A 136 13.77 -9.65 -14.84
CA PHE A 136 14.15 -8.41 -15.53
C PHE A 136 15.38 -7.74 -14.90
N GLN A 137 15.89 -6.74 -15.59
CA GLN A 137 16.84 -5.75 -15.08
C GLN A 137 16.23 -4.35 -15.23
N PHE A 138 16.51 -3.46 -14.28
CA PHE A 138 16.07 -2.07 -14.28
C PHE A 138 17.27 -1.12 -14.37
N ASN A 139 17.18 -0.15 -15.27
CA ASN A 139 18.19 0.89 -15.42
C ASN A 139 17.99 1.99 -14.36
N LEU A 140 18.90 2.09 -13.40
CA LEU A 140 18.83 3.08 -12.32
C LEU A 140 18.87 4.53 -12.79
N ASN A 141 19.40 4.82 -13.99
CA ASN A 141 19.39 6.17 -14.55
C ASN A 141 17.98 6.70 -14.81
N LEU A 142 16.98 5.82 -14.87
CA LEU A 142 15.57 6.20 -15.03
C LEU A 142 14.88 6.58 -13.72
N LEU A 143 15.52 6.31 -12.57
CA LEU A 143 14.88 6.47 -11.25
C LEU A 143 14.47 7.91 -10.96
N ASP A 144 15.28 8.89 -11.35
CA ASP A 144 14.97 10.31 -11.12
C ASP A 144 13.68 10.72 -11.83
N GLY A 145 13.49 10.31 -13.08
CA GLY A 145 12.24 10.55 -13.82
C GLY A 145 11.03 9.84 -13.21
N CYS A 146 11.22 8.66 -12.58
CA CYS A 146 10.15 7.99 -11.85
C CYS A 146 9.76 8.73 -10.58
N LEU A 147 10.73 9.29 -9.84
CA LEU A 147 10.49 10.12 -8.66
C LEU A 147 9.72 11.40 -9.01
N GLU A 148 10.07 12.06 -10.10
CA GLU A 148 9.37 13.25 -10.61
C GLU A 148 7.93 12.90 -10.98
N GLN A 149 7.71 11.80 -11.72
CA GLN A 149 6.36 11.35 -12.10
C GLN A 149 5.52 11.00 -10.87
N LEU A 150 6.08 10.30 -9.86
CA LEU A 150 5.38 10.04 -8.61
C LEU A 150 4.91 11.34 -7.97
N GLN A 151 5.84 12.31 -7.77
CA GLN A 151 5.52 13.58 -7.15
C GLN A 151 4.49 14.37 -7.97
N ALA A 152 4.59 14.32 -9.30
CA ALA A 152 3.67 15.03 -10.20
C ALA A 152 2.25 14.46 -10.18
N ASN A 153 2.05 13.20 -9.83
CA ASN A 153 0.76 12.51 -9.90
C ASN A 153 0.12 12.21 -8.53
N GLN A 154 0.73 12.64 -7.42
CA GLN A 154 0.11 12.55 -6.08
C GLN A 154 -0.93 13.66 -5.89
N GLU A 155 -2.14 13.49 -6.41
CA GLU A 155 -3.19 14.52 -6.37
C GLU A 155 -3.67 14.82 -4.95
N LEU A 156 -4.03 13.78 -4.19
CA LEU A 156 -4.44 13.93 -2.78
C LEU A 156 -3.31 14.43 -1.90
N GLY A 157 -2.10 13.88 -2.10
CA GLY A 157 -0.93 14.27 -1.32
C GLY A 157 -0.54 15.72 -1.52
N LYS A 158 -0.66 16.26 -2.74
CA LYS A 158 -0.39 17.67 -3.04
C LYS A 158 -1.38 18.60 -2.37
N GLU A 159 -2.66 18.27 -2.38
CA GLU A 159 -3.70 19.13 -1.83
C GLU A 159 -3.80 19.07 -0.32
N THR A 160 -3.55 17.90 0.27
CA THR A 160 -3.84 17.67 1.69
C THR A 160 -2.59 17.43 2.55
N GLY A 161 -1.50 16.98 1.95
CA GLY A 161 -0.28 16.59 2.67
C GLY A 161 -0.45 15.35 3.56
N ALA A 162 -1.59 14.65 3.51
CA ALA A 162 -2.00 13.65 4.51
C ALA A 162 -2.01 12.21 3.96
N THR A 163 -1.57 11.98 2.73
CA THR A 163 -1.63 10.66 2.11
C THR A 163 -0.25 10.09 1.76
N HIS A 164 -0.20 8.78 1.67
CA HIS A 164 0.88 8.02 1.07
C HIS A 164 0.48 7.59 -0.34
N ALA A 165 1.48 7.41 -1.21
CA ALA A 165 1.29 6.88 -2.55
C ALA A 165 2.09 5.62 -2.77
N ALA A 166 1.52 4.70 -3.55
CA ALA A 166 2.19 3.59 -4.18
C ALA A 166 1.97 3.68 -5.69
N ALA A 167 3.04 3.61 -6.46
CA ALA A 167 3.02 3.76 -7.91
C ALA A 167 3.69 2.56 -8.59
N PHE A 168 3.14 2.13 -9.73
CA PHE A 168 3.71 1.07 -10.55
C PHE A 168 4.29 1.66 -11.83
N PHE A 169 5.53 1.31 -12.10
CA PHE A 169 6.28 1.75 -13.28
C PHE A 169 6.65 0.55 -14.14
N ASP A 170 6.63 0.74 -15.47
CA ASP A 170 7.25 -0.21 -16.37
C ASP A 170 8.80 -0.13 -16.32
N LEU A 171 9.47 -1.04 -17.02
CA LEU A 171 10.94 -1.09 -17.04
C LEU A 171 11.59 0.06 -17.83
N SER A 172 10.81 0.81 -18.58
CA SER A 172 11.23 2.03 -19.28
C SER A 172 11.08 3.30 -18.43
N GLY A 173 10.58 3.16 -17.19
CA GLY A 173 10.36 4.26 -16.26
C GLY A 173 9.08 5.05 -16.50
N ASN A 174 8.11 4.50 -17.24
CA ASN A 174 6.81 5.13 -17.42
C ASN A 174 5.87 4.76 -16.28
N LEU A 175 5.17 5.74 -15.73
CA LEU A 175 4.12 5.52 -14.71
C LEU A 175 2.91 4.84 -15.36
N LEU A 176 2.55 3.67 -14.87
CA LEU A 176 1.37 2.92 -15.32
C LEU A 176 0.16 3.13 -14.41
N ALA A 177 0.39 3.26 -13.11
CA ALA A 177 -0.66 3.53 -12.14
C ALA A 177 -0.11 4.15 -10.86
N ILE A 178 -0.96 4.89 -10.17
CA ILE A 178 -0.72 5.38 -8.82
C ILE A 178 -1.97 5.14 -7.97
N ARG A 179 -1.77 4.83 -6.70
CA ARG A 179 -2.82 4.72 -5.69
C ARG A 179 -2.42 5.48 -4.44
N GLU A 180 -3.31 6.32 -3.97
CA GLU A 180 -3.10 7.11 -2.76
C GLU A 180 -4.04 6.66 -1.65
N ASP A 181 -3.56 6.76 -0.42
CA ASP A 181 -4.35 6.51 0.79
C ASP A 181 -3.72 7.18 2.00
N VAL A 182 -4.52 7.47 3.04
CA VAL A 182 -4.02 7.90 4.35
C VAL A 182 -3.12 6.85 4.99
N GLY A 183 -3.35 5.56 4.69
CA GLY A 183 -2.58 4.41 5.14
C GLY A 183 -1.59 3.90 4.08
N ARG A 184 -0.28 3.87 4.37
CA ARG A 184 0.73 3.34 3.42
C ARG A 184 0.49 1.89 3.01
N HIS A 185 -0.03 1.04 3.90
CA HIS A 185 -0.32 -0.36 3.58
C HIS A 185 -1.51 -0.46 2.63
N VAL A 186 -2.53 0.37 2.86
CA VAL A 186 -3.72 0.44 2.02
C VAL A 186 -3.37 0.95 0.62
N SER A 187 -2.51 1.99 0.50
CA SER A 187 -2.09 2.47 -0.82
C SER A 187 -1.37 1.38 -1.63
N LEU A 188 -0.53 0.55 -0.96
CA LEU A 188 0.11 -0.59 -1.61
C LEU A 188 -0.89 -1.69 -1.97
N ASP A 189 -1.83 -2.02 -1.08
CA ASP A 189 -2.87 -3.00 -1.36
C ASP A 189 -3.73 -2.59 -2.56
N LYS A 190 -4.14 -1.31 -2.63
CA LYS A 190 -4.83 -0.76 -3.80
C LYS A 190 -4.02 -0.95 -5.08
N LEU A 191 -2.72 -0.66 -5.04
CA LEU A 191 -1.85 -0.83 -6.21
C LEU A 191 -1.70 -2.30 -6.61
N ILE A 192 -1.55 -3.22 -5.65
CA ILE A 192 -1.49 -4.66 -5.89
C ILE A 192 -2.78 -5.15 -6.57
N GLY A 193 -3.94 -4.67 -6.11
CA GLY A 193 -5.22 -5.00 -6.73
C GLY A 193 -5.32 -4.54 -8.17
N TRP A 194 -4.91 -3.30 -8.45
CA TRP A 194 -4.80 -2.81 -9.84
C TRP A 194 -3.86 -3.69 -10.67
N HIS A 195 -2.67 -3.99 -10.16
CA HIS A 195 -1.68 -4.83 -10.85
C HIS A 195 -2.24 -6.22 -11.20
N ALA A 196 -2.97 -6.85 -10.28
CA ALA A 196 -3.63 -8.14 -10.51
C ALA A 196 -4.75 -8.04 -11.57
N LYS A 197 -5.46 -6.91 -11.64
CA LYS A 197 -6.49 -6.66 -12.67
C LYS A 197 -5.88 -6.52 -14.08
N GLN A 198 -4.66 -6.01 -14.19
CA GLN A 198 -3.93 -5.80 -15.45
C GLN A 198 -3.11 -7.02 -15.90
N ASN A 199 -3.39 -8.22 -15.38
CA ASN A 199 -2.63 -9.44 -15.66
C ASN A 199 -1.13 -9.35 -15.32
N GLN A 200 -0.80 -8.60 -14.27
CA GLN A 200 0.54 -8.49 -13.68
C GLN A 200 1.62 -8.07 -14.69
N PRO A 201 1.55 -6.87 -15.25
CA PRO A 201 2.58 -6.37 -16.15
C PRO A 201 3.96 -6.37 -15.47
N GLN A 202 5.02 -6.56 -16.25
CA GLN A 202 6.38 -6.42 -15.74
C GLN A 202 6.68 -4.99 -15.36
N GLY A 203 7.36 -4.81 -14.20
CA GLY A 203 7.70 -3.49 -13.70
C GLY A 203 8.08 -3.51 -12.24
N PHE A 204 7.99 -2.37 -11.60
CA PHE A 204 8.35 -2.23 -10.20
C PHE A 204 7.43 -1.26 -9.44
N VAL A 205 7.49 -1.34 -8.13
CA VAL A 205 6.73 -0.48 -7.23
C VAL A 205 7.63 0.60 -6.62
N LEU A 206 7.17 1.85 -6.67
CA LEU A 206 7.77 2.99 -5.97
C LEU A 206 6.76 3.53 -4.94
N VAL A 207 7.18 3.65 -3.68
CA VAL A 207 6.32 4.14 -2.59
C VAL A 207 6.85 5.42 -1.96
N SER A 208 5.94 6.33 -1.60
CA SER A 208 6.30 7.58 -0.90
C SER A 208 6.67 7.35 0.58
N SER A 209 6.33 6.20 1.12
CA SER A 209 6.50 5.82 2.51
C SER A 209 7.88 5.18 2.79
N ARG A 210 8.06 4.71 4.04
CA ARG A 210 9.13 3.78 4.41
C ARG A 210 8.85 2.39 3.84
N ALA A 211 9.92 1.63 3.55
CA ALA A 211 9.83 0.19 3.33
C ALA A 211 9.90 -0.53 4.69
N SER A 212 8.75 -0.87 5.25
CA SER A 212 8.65 -1.72 6.44
C SER A 212 8.60 -3.19 6.06
N TYR A 213 8.75 -4.06 7.06
CA TYR A 213 8.57 -5.51 6.91
C TYR A 213 7.29 -5.88 6.13
N GLU A 214 6.14 -5.29 6.51
CA GLU A 214 4.86 -5.56 5.87
C GLU A 214 4.81 -5.13 4.41
N MET A 215 5.45 -3.99 4.06
CA MET A 215 5.54 -3.53 2.68
C MET A 215 6.32 -4.52 1.80
N VAL A 216 7.44 -5.04 2.32
CA VAL A 216 8.23 -6.08 1.63
C VAL A 216 7.44 -7.39 1.57
N GLN A 217 6.81 -7.82 2.66
CA GLN A 217 6.00 -9.03 2.73
C GLN A 217 4.88 -9.04 1.67
N LYS A 218 4.12 -7.95 1.57
CA LYS A 218 3.04 -7.79 0.58
C LYS A 218 3.58 -7.81 -0.85
N SER A 219 4.71 -7.13 -1.09
CA SER A 219 5.37 -7.12 -2.40
C SER A 219 5.80 -8.53 -2.82
N VAL A 220 6.48 -9.27 -1.94
CA VAL A 220 6.91 -10.65 -2.19
C VAL A 220 5.71 -11.57 -2.43
N ALA A 221 4.67 -11.48 -1.58
CA ALA A 221 3.47 -12.31 -1.69
C ALA A 221 2.78 -12.16 -3.06
N CYS A 222 2.91 -10.98 -3.69
CA CYS A 222 2.27 -10.66 -4.95
C CYS A 222 3.22 -10.66 -6.15
N GLY A 223 4.43 -11.21 -6.00
CA GLY A 223 5.38 -11.38 -7.11
C GLY A 223 6.09 -10.11 -7.57
N ILE A 224 6.06 -9.04 -6.77
CA ILE A 224 6.76 -7.78 -7.07
C ILE A 224 8.24 -7.96 -6.75
N GLU A 225 9.11 -7.87 -7.76
CA GLU A 225 10.53 -8.18 -7.65
C GLU A 225 11.40 -6.99 -7.23
N LEU A 226 10.94 -5.75 -7.42
CA LEU A 226 11.66 -4.53 -7.07
C LEU A 226 10.72 -3.56 -6.35
N LEU A 227 11.10 -3.20 -5.12
CA LEU A 227 10.44 -2.18 -4.30
C LEU A 227 11.39 -1.02 -4.05
N VAL A 228 10.97 0.17 -4.44
CA VAL A 228 11.67 1.43 -4.20
C VAL A 228 10.90 2.26 -3.18
N ALA A 229 11.57 2.77 -2.16
CA ALA A 229 10.99 3.62 -1.13
C ALA A 229 11.68 4.99 -1.09
N ILE A 230 10.89 6.06 -1.07
CA ILE A 230 11.41 7.42 -0.86
C ILE A 230 12.07 7.54 0.52
N SER A 231 11.52 6.88 1.53
CA SER A 231 12.06 6.93 2.89
C SER A 231 12.89 5.68 3.24
N ALA A 232 13.20 5.50 4.53
CA ALA A 232 14.08 4.44 5.02
C ALA A 232 13.49 3.03 4.87
N ALA A 233 14.36 2.02 4.74
CA ALA A 233 14.02 0.63 5.01
C ALA A 233 14.27 0.31 6.50
N THR A 234 13.52 -0.67 7.03
CA THR A 234 13.78 -1.22 8.38
C THR A 234 14.68 -2.45 8.26
N ASP A 235 15.40 -2.80 9.34
CA ASP A 235 16.27 -3.97 9.38
C ASP A 235 15.53 -5.26 8.97
N LEU A 236 14.37 -5.50 9.58
CA LEU A 236 13.56 -6.68 9.27
C LEU A 236 13.08 -6.70 7.81
N ALA A 237 12.82 -5.54 7.21
CA ALA A 237 12.47 -5.43 5.79
C ALA A 237 13.64 -5.83 4.88
N VAL A 238 14.86 -5.40 5.22
CA VAL A 238 16.09 -5.77 4.46
C VAL A 238 16.33 -7.27 4.53
N ASN A 239 16.30 -7.86 5.73
CA ASN A 239 16.50 -9.28 5.94
C ASN A 239 15.47 -10.11 5.15
N MET A 240 14.21 -9.70 5.14
CA MET A 240 13.16 -10.37 4.36
C MET A 240 13.39 -10.23 2.85
N ALA A 241 13.77 -9.05 2.38
CA ALA A 241 14.04 -8.80 0.97
C ALA A 241 15.18 -9.69 0.45
N GLU A 242 16.26 -9.85 1.23
CA GLU A 242 17.38 -10.75 0.92
C GLU A 242 16.94 -12.23 0.87
N GLN A 243 16.18 -12.68 1.87
CA GLN A 243 15.68 -14.06 1.96
C GLN A 243 14.81 -14.45 0.78
N HIS A 244 14.04 -13.51 0.24
CA HIS A 244 13.05 -13.74 -0.82
C HIS A 244 13.46 -13.22 -2.20
N ASN A 245 14.72 -12.80 -2.40
CA ASN A 245 15.24 -12.25 -3.67
C ASN A 245 14.52 -10.98 -4.16
N LEU A 246 13.92 -10.18 -3.27
CA LEU A 246 13.37 -8.88 -3.63
C LEU A 246 14.49 -7.85 -3.71
N SER A 247 14.52 -7.05 -4.76
CA SER A 247 15.41 -5.87 -4.81
C SER A 247 14.78 -4.74 -4.01
N LEU A 248 15.51 -4.27 -3.00
CA LEU A 248 15.02 -3.22 -2.10
C LEU A 248 15.90 -1.99 -2.19
N ILE A 249 15.29 -0.88 -2.58
CA ILE A 249 15.91 0.44 -2.62
C ILE A 249 15.20 1.34 -1.62
N GLY A 250 15.96 2.11 -0.85
CA GLY A 250 15.41 3.12 0.05
C GLY A 250 16.17 4.43 -0.02
N PHE A 251 15.65 5.46 0.65
CA PHE A 251 16.15 6.82 0.57
C PHE A 251 16.29 7.32 -0.87
N ALA A 252 15.39 6.88 -1.76
CA ALA A 252 15.39 7.29 -3.15
C ALA A 252 15.13 8.79 -3.26
N ARG A 253 16.08 9.51 -3.82
CA ARG A 253 16.08 10.96 -4.05
C ARG A 253 16.74 11.25 -5.40
N PRO A 254 16.46 12.36 -6.05
CA PRO A 254 17.16 12.74 -7.27
C PRO A 254 18.69 12.61 -7.09
N GLY A 255 19.31 11.84 -7.99
CA GLY A 255 20.74 11.58 -8.03
C GLY A 255 21.30 10.64 -6.96
N LYS A 256 20.48 10.04 -6.07
CA LYS A 256 20.97 9.11 -5.03
C LYS A 256 19.90 8.16 -4.50
N ALA A 257 20.33 6.94 -4.15
CA ALA A 257 19.51 5.96 -3.45
C ALA A 257 20.38 4.95 -2.71
N ASN A 258 19.84 4.29 -1.69
CA ASN A 258 20.49 3.20 -0.99
C ASN A 258 19.94 1.87 -1.51
N ILE A 259 20.80 1.00 -2.05
CA ILE A 259 20.45 -0.35 -2.47
C ILE A 259 20.72 -1.29 -1.31
N TYR A 260 19.69 -1.87 -0.73
CA TYR A 260 19.78 -2.76 0.44
C TYR A 260 19.89 -4.24 0.04
N SER A 261 19.22 -4.65 -1.03
CA SER A 261 19.23 -6.03 -1.53
C SER A 261 19.02 -6.09 -3.04
N GLY A 262 19.40 -7.20 -3.68
CA GLY A 262 19.05 -7.53 -5.06
C GLY A 262 19.69 -6.62 -6.11
N LYS A 263 20.96 -6.15 -5.89
CA LYS A 263 21.70 -5.28 -6.82
C LYS A 263 21.87 -5.89 -8.22
N GLU A 264 21.79 -7.20 -8.32
CA GLU A 264 21.95 -7.96 -9.58
C GLU A 264 20.81 -7.70 -10.58
N ARG A 265 19.68 -7.14 -10.11
CA ARG A 265 18.56 -6.72 -10.96
C ARG A 265 18.73 -5.29 -11.46
N LEU A 266 19.77 -4.58 -11.03
CA LEU A 266 19.97 -3.16 -11.30
C LEU A 266 21.16 -2.96 -12.24
N VAL A 267 21.00 -2.11 -13.25
CA VAL A 267 22.05 -1.76 -14.19
C VAL A 267 22.23 -0.24 -14.28
N LEU A 268 23.41 0.19 -14.70
CA LEU A 268 23.76 1.56 -15.04
C LEU A 268 24.07 1.59 -16.54
N ALA A 269 23.04 1.70 -17.37
CA ALA A 269 23.17 1.66 -18.83
C ALA A 269 23.04 3.04 -19.45
#